data_f2336094259987c233fb2b32f1b06648
#
_entry.id   f2336094259987c233fb2b32f1b06648
#
_cell.length_a   1.000
_cell.length_b   1.000
_cell.length_c   1.000
_cell.angle_alpha   90.00
_cell.angle_beta   90.00
_cell.angle_gamma   90.00
#
_symmetry.space_group_name_H-M   'P 1'
#
loop_
_entity.id
_entity.type
_entity.pdbx_description
1 polymer ?
#
loop_
_entity_poly.entity_id
_entity_poly.type
_entity_poly.pdbx_seq_one_letter_code
_entity_poly.pdbx_strand_id
1 'polypeptide(L)'
;MCNWEQAWLAYELIENQKDKKYFESVYTQQNGVLVESALREIKTAAEKLFSITVRRGENREEAGLILELNPALNLGKEGYQITEEEDRIYIRAAKENGLLYGTFRLLIMVSSRKEIAGISIREIPSNPVRMLNQWDNIDGSIERGYAGRSFFYENGKVCVTERIRDYARLLCSVGINGISINNVNVRNGAEWLISERHYKELEQISHIFAQYGISMYLCIDFAAPMTLGGLSCADPLKEEVKDWWEKKCGEIFGRLPNMGGFLVKADSEGRPGPFAYGRNHADGANMLARAVKPYGGTIIWRCFVYNCQQDWRDRRTDRACAGYDNFMPLDGKFDDNVILQIKNGPIDFQVREPVHPLFGGLQHTNQMLEVQIAQEYTGQQIDVCYLVPMWKEVLDFSTGC
;
A
#
# COMPACT_ATOMS: atom_id res chain seq x y z
N MET A 1 21.86 -11.40 13.99
CA MET A 1 20.87 -10.46 13.42
C MET A 1 20.68 -10.85 11.96
N CYS A 2 19.47 -11.03 11.50
CA CYS A 2 19.21 -11.29 10.09
C CYS A 2 19.45 -9.98 9.33
N ASN A 3 20.40 -9.99 8.39
CA ASN A 3 20.70 -8.81 7.58
C ASN A 3 19.76 -8.80 6.37
N TRP A 4 18.58 -8.16 6.51
CA TRP A 4 17.58 -8.06 5.43
C TRP A 4 18.09 -7.28 4.20
N GLU A 5 19.12 -6.44 4.35
CA GLU A 5 19.74 -5.74 3.24
C GLU A 5 20.30 -6.70 2.18
N GLN A 6 20.78 -7.88 2.58
CA GLN A 6 21.30 -8.88 1.65
C GLN A 6 20.23 -9.48 0.73
N ALA A 7 18.97 -9.41 1.12
CA ALA A 7 17.88 -9.92 0.30
C ALA A 7 17.39 -8.91 -0.76
N TRP A 8 17.81 -7.63 -0.66
CA TRP A 8 17.31 -6.56 -1.51
C TRP A 8 18.23 -5.33 -1.49
N LEU A 9 18.56 -4.78 -2.67
CA LEU A 9 19.37 -3.56 -2.90
C LEU A 9 20.61 -3.42 -1.99
N ALA A 10 21.38 -4.49 -1.88
CA ALA A 10 22.60 -4.51 -1.04
C ALA A 10 23.71 -3.62 -1.59
N TYR A 11 23.67 -3.24 -2.88
CA TYR A 11 24.68 -2.44 -3.56
C TYR A 11 26.11 -2.95 -3.32
N GLU A 12 26.45 -4.07 -3.91
CA GLU A 12 27.81 -4.61 -3.89
C GLU A 12 28.69 -3.95 -4.95
N LEU A 13 29.98 -3.76 -4.62
CA LEU A 13 30.95 -3.18 -5.51
C LEU A 13 30.97 -3.88 -6.88
N ILE A 14 30.91 -3.08 -7.95
CA ILE A 14 30.94 -3.57 -9.33
C ILE A 14 32.39 -3.48 -9.85
N GLU A 15 32.96 -4.61 -10.30
CA GLU A 15 34.31 -4.66 -10.88
C GLU A 15 34.39 -3.86 -12.19
N ASN A 16 33.38 -4.00 -13.05
CA ASN A 16 33.30 -3.26 -14.30
C ASN A 16 32.77 -1.84 -14.06
N GLN A 17 33.64 -0.85 -14.12
CA GLN A 17 33.37 0.55 -13.79
C GLN A 17 32.84 1.37 -14.98
N LYS A 18 32.41 0.76 -16.10
CA LYS A 18 31.99 1.48 -17.32
C LYS A 18 30.84 2.47 -17.09
N ASP A 19 29.92 2.15 -16.18
CA ASP A 19 28.74 2.96 -15.90
C ASP A 19 29.01 4.06 -14.85
N LYS A 20 30.19 4.02 -14.21
CA LYS A 20 30.60 4.98 -13.19
C LYS A 20 30.46 6.44 -13.64
N LYS A 21 30.82 6.73 -14.91
CA LYS A 21 30.77 8.07 -15.50
C LYS A 21 29.40 8.75 -15.34
N TYR A 22 28.30 7.98 -15.39
CA TYR A 22 26.95 8.51 -15.23
C TYR A 22 26.64 8.92 -13.78
N PHE A 23 27.35 8.37 -12.80
CA PHE A 23 27.11 8.59 -11.37
C PHE A 23 28.09 9.56 -10.71
N GLU A 24 29.05 10.11 -11.43
CA GLU A 24 30.02 11.08 -10.87
C GLU A 24 29.37 12.43 -10.50
N SER A 25 28.29 12.79 -11.23
CA SER A 25 27.56 14.02 -10.98
C SER A 25 26.07 13.87 -11.33
N VAL A 26 25.21 14.48 -10.51
CA VAL A 26 23.75 14.49 -10.71
C VAL A 26 23.24 15.93 -10.75
N TYR A 27 22.36 16.22 -11.70
CA TYR A 27 21.71 17.52 -11.83
C TYR A 27 20.19 17.40 -11.74
N THR A 28 19.58 18.31 -11.01
CA THR A 28 18.12 18.54 -11.00
C THR A 28 17.83 19.95 -10.50
N GLN A 29 16.82 20.58 -11.06
CA GLN A 29 16.24 21.84 -10.58
C GLN A 29 15.17 21.65 -9.51
N GLN A 30 14.79 20.41 -9.26
CA GLN A 30 13.73 20.06 -8.31
C GLN A 30 14.33 19.94 -6.90
N ASN A 31 13.50 20.24 -5.89
CA ASN A 31 13.88 20.22 -4.47
C ASN A 31 12.82 19.61 -3.55
N GLY A 32 11.87 18.85 -4.09
CA GLY A 32 10.84 18.18 -3.32
C GLY A 32 11.35 16.99 -2.51
N VAL A 33 10.55 16.57 -1.55
CA VAL A 33 10.92 15.48 -0.61
C VAL A 33 11.25 14.17 -1.34
N LEU A 34 10.54 13.85 -2.41
CA LEU A 34 10.78 12.63 -3.20
C LEU A 34 12.07 12.76 -4.03
N VAL A 35 12.36 13.93 -4.52
CA VAL A 35 13.62 14.21 -5.24
C VAL A 35 14.81 14.09 -4.30
N GLU A 36 14.73 14.62 -3.08
CA GLU A 36 15.78 14.46 -2.08
C GLU A 36 15.99 12.99 -1.67
N SER A 37 14.92 12.19 -1.66
CA SER A 37 15.02 10.73 -1.47
C SER A 37 15.72 10.05 -2.65
N ALA A 38 15.40 10.43 -3.89
CA ALA A 38 16.09 9.93 -5.08
C ALA A 38 17.58 10.29 -5.06
N LEU A 39 17.93 11.53 -4.74
CA LEU A 39 19.32 11.98 -4.65
C LEU A 39 20.11 11.24 -3.56
N ARG A 40 19.48 11.00 -2.41
CA ARG A 40 20.10 10.23 -1.31
C ARG A 40 20.36 8.80 -1.76
N GLU A 41 19.40 8.16 -2.46
CA GLU A 41 19.55 6.81 -2.96
C GLU A 41 20.67 6.71 -4.01
N ILE A 42 20.74 7.66 -4.96
CA ILE A 42 21.82 7.74 -5.95
C ILE A 42 23.19 7.84 -5.26
N LYS A 43 23.33 8.71 -4.24
CA LYS A 43 24.59 8.87 -3.49
C LYS A 43 24.98 7.57 -2.80
N THR A 44 24.05 6.94 -2.09
CA THR A 44 24.29 5.66 -1.39
C THR A 44 24.71 4.56 -2.37
N ALA A 45 24.00 4.46 -3.50
CA ALA A 45 24.30 3.48 -4.52
C ALA A 45 25.67 3.72 -5.17
N ALA A 46 25.99 4.95 -5.55
CA ALA A 46 27.25 5.28 -6.19
C ALA A 46 28.46 5.04 -5.26
N GLU A 47 28.31 5.35 -3.97
CA GLU A 47 29.34 5.05 -2.97
C GLU A 47 29.62 3.56 -2.85
N LYS A 48 28.56 2.75 -2.74
CA LYS A 48 28.68 1.30 -2.58
C LYS A 48 29.04 0.57 -3.89
N LEU A 49 28.45 0.94 -5.02
CA LEU A 49 28.66 0.27 -6.31
C LEU A 49 30.00 0.65 -6.98
N PHE A 50 30.45 1.90 -6.82
CA PHE A 50 31.57 2.46 -7.58
C PHE A 50 32.67 3.09 -6.72
N SER A 51 32.50 3.13 -5.39
CA SER A 51 33.41 3.81 -4.45
C SER A 51 33.65 5.29 -4.81
N ILE A 52 32.59 6.00 -5.17
CA ILE A 52 32.64 7.43 -5.51
C ILE A 52 31.66 8.26 -4.69
N THR A 53 32.06 9.54 -4.51
CA THR A 53 31.15 10.57 -3.98
C THR A 53 30.49 11.31 -5.13
N VAL A 54 29.17 11.31 -5.19
CA VAL A 54 28.39 12.00 -6.22
C VAL A 54 28.42 13.51 -5.97
N ARG A 55 28.77 14.28 -6.97
CA ARG A 55 28.69 15.76 -6.95
C ARG A 55 27.30 16.21 -7.41
N ARG A 56 26.75 17.26 -6.79
CA ARG A 56 25.58 17.95 -7.36
C ARG A 56 26.08 18.93 -8.42
N GLY A 57 25.71 18.70 -9.68
CA GLY A 57 26.09 19.58 -10.79
C GLY A 57 25.40 20.94 -10.68
N GLU A 58 26.13 22.01 -11.04
CA GLU A 58 25.58 23.37 -11.10
C GLU A 58 24.75 23.58 -12.37
N ASN A 59 25.11 22.88 -13.42
CA ASN A 59 24.42 22.93 -14.71
C ASN A 59 24.24 21.53 -15.30
N ARG A 60 23.42 21.45 -16.36
CA ARG A 60 23.03 20.22 -17.03
C ARG A 60 24.19 19.58 -17.81
N GLU A 61 25.04 20.41 -18.38
CA GLU A 61 26.14 19.99 -19.27
C GLU A 61 27.25 19.24 -18.52
N GLU A 62 27.37 19.46 -17.23
CA GLU A 62 28.39 18.82 -16.38
C GLU A 62 27.93 17.55 -15.69
N ALA A 63 26.61 17.20 -15.80
CA ALA A 63 26.06 16.07 -15.09
C ALA A 63 25.99 14.83 -15.97
N GLY A 64 26.41 13.68 -15.39
CA GLY A 64 26.23 12.37 -16.00
C GLY A 64 24.80 11.83 -15.83
N LEU A 65 24.10 12.25 -14.77
CA LEU A 65 22.73 11.85 -14.47
C LEU A 65 21.83 13.09 -14.29
N ILE A 66 20.74 13.17 -15.00
CA ILE A 66 19.80 14.29 -14.97
C ILE A 66 18.41 13.83 -14.56
N LEU A 67 17.85 14.43 -13.50
CA LEU A 67 16.46 14.21 -13.07
C LEU A 67 15.62 15.43 -13.45
N GLU A 68 14.58 15.23 -14.27
CA GLU A 68 13.86 16.32 -14.92
C GLU A 68 12.35 16.09 -14.90
N LEU A 69 11.57 17.08 -14.47
CA LEU A 69 10.12 17.06 -14.62
C LEU A 69 9.73 17.57 -16.01
N ASN A 70 8.95 16.75 -16.73
CA ASN A 70 8.39 17.10 -18.03
C ASN A 70 6.93 16.66 -18.10
N PRO A 71 5.97 17.53 -17.73
CA PRO A 71 4.55 17.21 -17.77
C PRO A 71 4.02 16.88 -19.17
N ALA A 72 4.69 17.33 -20.23
CA ALA A 72 4.27 17.09 -21.62
C ALA A 72 4.42 15.62 -22.05
N LEU A 73 5.15 14.80 -21.29
CA LEU A 73 5.35 13.39 -21.63
C LEU A 73 4.12 12.50 -21.39
N ASN A 74 3.04 12.99 -20.78
CA ASN A 74 1.84 12.21 -20.48
C ASN A 74 2.13 10.88 -19.77
N LEU A 75 2.94 10.94 -18.70
CA LEU A 75 3.36 9.78 -17.92
C LEU A 75 2.47 9.54 -16.68
N GLY A 76 1.41 10.32 -16.50
CA GLY A 76 0.62 10.30 -15.27
C GLY A 76 1.43 10.74 -14.04
N LYS A 77 0.94 10.39 -12.85
CA LYS A 77 1.60 10.78 -11.59
C LYS A 77 2.90 10.02 -11.35
N GLU A 78 2.98 8.77 -11.77
CA GLU A 78 3.98 7.80 -11.32
C GLU A 78 4.84 7.20 -12.44
N GLY A 79 4.47 7.47 -13.70
CA GLY A 79 5.24 6.99 -14.83
C GLY A 79 6.54 7.77 -15.02
N TYR A 80 7.49 7.13 -15.66
CA TYR A 80 8.82 7.67 -15.94
C TYR A 80 9.37 7.21 -17.29
N GLN A 81 10.35 7.95 -17.75
CA GLN A 81 11.18 7.61 -18.90
C GLN A 81 12.66 7.67 -18.49
N ILE A 82 13.45 6.70 -18.91
CA ILE A 82 14.92 6.68 -18.74
C ILE A 82 15.52 6.57 -20.14
N THR A 83 16.36 7.53 -20.51
CA THR A 83 17.07 7.53 -21.79
C THR A 83 18.54 7.86 -21.59
N GLU A 84 19.41 7.30 -22.46
CA GLU A 84 20.74 7.82 -22.65
C GLU A 84 20.76 8.74 -23.87
N GLU A 85 21.28 9.93 -23.69
CA GLU A 85 21.44 10.95 -24.71
C GLU A 85 22.80 11.62 -24.52
N GLU A 86 23.64 11.65 -25.55
CA GLU A 86 24.96 12.30 -25.50
C GLU A 86 25.83 11.91 -24.30
N ASP A 87 25.96 10.60 -24.04
CA ASP A 87 26.71 10.05 -22.91
C ASP A 87 26.18 10.46 -21.52
N ARG A 88 24.91 10.80 -21.38
CA ARG A 88 24.21 11.15 -20.14
C ARG A 88 22.95 10.35 -19.97
N ILE A 89 22.63 10.02 -18.73
CA ILE A 89 21.35 9.36 -18.40
C ILE A 89 20.33 10.42 -17.96
N TYR A 90 19.18 10.40 -18.60
CA TYR A 90 18.04 11.22 -18.22
C TYR A 90 16.95 10.37 -17.58
N ILE A 91 16.48 10.80 -16.41
CA ILE A 91 15.25 10.29 -15.79
C ILE A 91 14.21 11.40 -15.87
N ARG A 92 13.18 11.19 -16.69
CA ARG A 92 12.11 12.16 -16.91
C ARG A 92 10.78 11.63 -16.38
N ALA A 93 10.01 12.49 -15.75
CA ALA A 93 8.68 12.15 -15.24
C ALA A 93 7.75 13.36 -15.27
N ALA A 94 6.44 13.15 -15.21
CA ALA A 94 5.48 14.24 -15.09
C ALA A 94 5.39 14.80 -13.66
N LYS A 95 5.70 13.97 -12.65
CA LYS A 95 5.68 14.31 -11.22
C LYS A 95 6.87 13.63 -10.50
N GLU A 96 7.19 14.11 -9.30
CA GLU A 96 8.32 13.63 -8.51
C GLU A 96 8.27 12.14 -8.18
N ASN A 97 7.07 11.55 -8.03
CA ASN A 97 6.91 10.10 -7.83
C ASN A 97 7.60 9.30 -8.95
N GLY A 98 7.39 9.71 -10.21
CA GLY A 98 8.01 9.07 -11.35
C GLY A 98 9.52 9.23 -11.37
N LEU A 99 10.08 10.36 -10.92
CA LEU A 99 11.54 10.54 -10.79
C LEU A 99 12.13 9.54 -9.79
N LEU A 100 11.46 9.36 -8.65
CA LEU A 100 11.91 8.41 -7.61
C LEU A 100 11.82 6.96 -8.11
N TYR A 101 10.72 6.57 -8.76
CA TYR A 101 10.58 5.22 -9.33
C TYR A 101 11.59 4.97 -10.46
N GLY A 102 11.80 5.93 -11.35
CA GLY A 102 12.82 5.84 -12.40
C GLY A 102 14.23 5.72 -11.83
N THR A 103 14.51 6.42 -10.73
CA THR A 103 15.79 6.28 -10.00
C THR A 103 15.98 4.85 -9.49
N PHE A 104 15.02 4.28 -8.78
CA PHE A 104 15.11 2.90 -8.32
C PHE A 104 15.24 1.91 -9.48
N ARG A 105 14.50 2.14 -10.57
CA ARG A 105 14.60 1.30 -11.77
C ARG A 105 16.01 1.29 -12.34
N LEU A 106 16.63 2.46 -12.51
CA LEU A 106 18.01 2.58 -12.97
C LEU A 106 18.98 1.86 -12.03
N LEU A 107 18.86 2.08 -10.71
CA LEU A 107 19.74 1.49 -9.71
C LEU A 107 19.61 -0.03 -9.61
N ILE A 108 18.40 -0.57 -9.77
CA ILE A 108 18.17 -2.03 -9.85
C ILE A 108 18.85 -2.61 -11.09
N MET A 109 18.79 -1.94 -12.23
CA MET A 109 19.47 -2.41 -13.45
C MET A 109 20.98 -2.43 -13.27
N VAL A 110 21.55 -1.35 -12.74
CA VAL A 110 23.00 -1.24 -12.52
C VAL A 110 23.47 -2.28 -11.50
N SER A 111 22.81 -2.39 -10.34
CA SER A 111 23.17 -3.40 -9.32
C SER A 111 23.00 -4.82 -9.79
N SER A 112 22.07 -5.08 -10.71
CA SER A 112 21.88 -6.36 -11.39
C SER A 112 22.83 -6.56 -12.58
N ARG A 113 23.82 -5.68 -12.79
CA ARG A 113 24.82 -5.72 -13.87
C ARG A 113 24.21 -5.76 -15.27
N LYS A 114 23.00 -5.19 -15.43
CA LYS A 114 22.38 -4.99 -16.75
C LYS A 114 23.03 -3.78 -17.43
N GLU A 115 23.19 -3.89 -18.74
CA GLU A 115 23.71 -2.78 -19.54
C GLU A 115 22.76 -1.60 -19.54
N ILE A 116 23.28 -0.38 -19.33
CA ILE A 116 22.52 0.86 -19.38
C ILE A 116 22.94 1.77 -20.55
N ALA A 117 24.00 1.41 -21.29
CA ALA A 117 24.35 2.10 -22.52
C ALA A 117 23.23 1.92 -23.55
N GLY A 118 22.82 3.03 -24.18
CA GLY A 118 21.70 3.04 -25.11
C GLY A 118 20.33 2.81 -24.50
N ILE A 119 20.20 2.93 -23.16
CA ILE A 119 18.95 2.71 -22.46
C ILE A 119 17.81 3.59 -22.99
N SER A 120 16.67 2.96 -23.26
CA SER A 120 15.42 3.65 -23.60
C SER A 120 14.25 2.89 -22.97
N ILE A 121 13.77 3.37 -21.84
CA ILE A 121 12.67 2.78 -21.07
C ILE A 121 11.58 3.82 -20.88
N ARG A 122 10.33 3.41 -21.06
CA ARG A 122 9.14 4.18 -20.73
C ARG A 122 8.18 3.25 -19.97
N GLU A 123 7.89 3.56 -18.73
CA GLU A 123 6.99 2.77 -17.88
C GLU A 123 5.93 3.66 -17.24
N ILE A 124 4.69 3.17 -17.26
CA ILE A 124 3.53 3.80 -16.63
C ILE A 124 2.81 2.68 -15.86
N PRO A 125 2.61 2.81 -14.55
CA PRO A 125 1.86 1.81 -13.79
C PRO A 125 0.43 1.67 -14.31
N SER A 126 0.00 0.44 -14.58
CA SER A 126 -1.37 0.15 -15.04
C SER A 126 -2.40 0.31 -13.91
N ASN A 127 -2.02 -0.02 -12.68
CA ASN A 127 -2.89 0.09 -11.52
C ASN A 127 -2.53 1.34 -10.70
N PRO A 128 -3.50 2.22 -10.42
CA PRO A 128 -3.24 3.45 -9.66
C PRO A 128 -2.98 3.19 -8.18
N VAL A 129 -3.50 2.10 -7.61
CA VAL A 129 -3.29 1.69 -6.22
C VAL A 129 -2.58 0.34 -6.19
N ARG A 130 -1.40 0.34 -5.57
CA ARG A 130 -0.57 -0.85 -5.36
C ARG A 130 -0.10 -0.82 -3.93
N MET A 131 -0.73 -1.63 -3.06
CA MET A 131 -0.49 -1.50 -1.63
C MET A 131 -0.24 -2.83 -0.94
N LEU A 132 0.39 -2.74 0.21
CA LEU A 132 0.46 -3.83 1.18
C LEU A 132 -0.53 -3.61 2.31
N ASN A 133 -1.15 -4.70 2.73
CA ASN A 133 -1.99 -4.76 3.91
C ASN A 133 -1.27 -5.62 4.96
N GLN A 134 -0.61 -4.97 5.91
CA GLN A 134 0.06 -5.65 7.02
C GLN A 134 -0.97 -6.13 8.04
N TRP A 135 -0.89 -7.41 8.39
CA TRP A 135 -1.78 -7.98 9.40
C TRP A 135 -1.10 -8.04 10.76
N ASP A 136 -0.40 -6.98 11.09
CA ASP A 136 0.36 -6.84 12.32
C ASP A 136 -0.57 -6.48 13.48
N ASN A 137 -0.44 -7.19 14.59
CA ASN A 137 -1.19 -6.94 15.81
C ASN A 137 -0.38 -6.05 16.76
N ILE A 138 -1.07 -5.28 17.59
CA ILE A 138 -0.43 -4.35 18.50
C ILE A 138 0.40 -5.05 19.60
N ASP A 139 0.18 -6.33 19.85
CA ASP A 139 0.99 -7.14 20.75
C ASP A 139 2.34 -7.60 20.15
N GLY A 140 2.56 -7.34 18.87
CA GLY A 140 3.76 -7.70 18.13
C GLY A 140 3.68 -9.03 17.38
N SER A 141 2.55 -9.74 17.43
CA SER A 141 2.32 -10.89 16.57
C SER A 141 1.87 -10.46 15.17
N ILE A 142 2.00 -11.35 14.17
CA ILE A 142 1.47 -11.14 12.83
C ILE A 142 0.42 -12.19 12.56
N GLU A 143 -0.73 -11.79 12.07
CA GLU A 143 -1.92 -12.59 11.84
C GLU A 143 -2.31 -13.35 13.13
N ARG A 144 -2.32 -14.67 13.10
CA ARG A 144 -2.58 -15.55 14.26
C ARG A 144 -1.29 -16.08 14.90
N GLY A 145 -0.17 -15.38 14.69
CA GLY A 145 1.14 -15.68 15.24
C GLY A 145 2.05 -16.53 14.36
N TYR A 146 1.55 -17.18 13.30
CA TYR A 146 2.38 -18.04 12.43
C TYR A 146 3.25 -17.25 11.44
N ALA A 147 2.91 -15.99 11.17
CA ALA A 147 3.62 -15.16 10.17
C ALA A 147 4.80 -14.36 10.75
N GLY A 148 5.27 -14.69 11.95
CA GLY A 148 6.43 -14.08 12.57
C GLY A 148 6.08 -12.94 13.53
N ARG A 149 7.02 -11.99 13.68
CA ARG A 149 6.88 -10.84 14.60
C ARG A 149 6.88 -9.52 13.86
N SER A 150 6.00 -8.65 14.32
CA SER A 150 5.90 -7.27 13.83
C SER A 150 7.18 -6.48 14.10
N PHE A 151 7.48 -5.54 13.22
CA PHE A 151 8.45 -4.48 13.48
C PHE A 151 7.78 -3.09 13.60
N PHE A 152 6.43 -3.05 13.44
CA PHE A 152 5.61 -1.87 13.72
C PHE A 152 5.14 -1.82 15.17
N TYR A 153 5.00 -2.99 15.82
CA TYR A 153 4.39 -3.08 17.15
C TYR A 153 5.16 -4.02 18.07
N GLU A 154 5.19 -3.68 19.33
CA GLU A 154 5.70 -4.54 20.40
C GLU A 154 4.99 -4.22 21.72
N ASN A 155 4.40 -5.24 22.34
CA ASN A 155 3.77 -5.15 23.68
C ASN A 155 2.80 -3.97 23.83
N GLY A 156 1.93 -3.75 22.85
CA GLY A 156 0.92 -2.68 22.88
C GLY A 156 1.44 -1.28 22.48
N LYS A 157 2.68 -1.18 21.99
CA LYS A 157 3.31 0.09 21.60
C LYS A 157 3.61 0.11 20.12
N VAL A 158 3.50 1.29 19.52
CA VAL A 158 3.98 1.56 18.16
C VAL A 158 5.48 1.77 18.20
N CYS A 159 6.22 1.04 17.36
CA CYS A 159 7.67 1.12 17.25
C CYS A 159 8.06 1.98 16.05
N VAL A 160 9.04 2.87 16.23
CA VAL A 160 9.63 3.66 15.15
C VAL A 160 11.10 3.29 15.05
N THR A 161 11.47 2.57 13.99
CA THR A 161 12.83 2.03 13.81
C THR A 161 13.35 2.29 12.40
N GLU A 162 14.67 2.21 12.21
CA GLU A 162 15.28 2.31 10.87
C GLU A 162 14.78 1.22 9.92
N ARG A 163 14.37 0.07 10.44
CA ARG A 163 13.77 -1.00 9.62
C ARG A 163 12.51 -0.54 8.88
N ILE A 164 11.72 0.38 9.46
CA ILE A 164 10.54 0.96 8.78
C ILE A 164 10.99 1.83 7.60
N ARG A 165 12.10 2.54 7.72
CA ARG A 165 12.69 3.32 6.62
C ARG A 165 13.18 2.41 5.49
N ASP A 166 13.93 1.36 5.83
CA ASP A 166 14.38 0.37 4.85
C ASP A 166 13.20 -0.34 4.17
N TYR A 167 12.13 -0.57 4.93
CA TYR A 167 10.90 -1.14 4.38
C TYR A 167 10.19 -0.18 3.42
N ALA A 168 10.05 1.10 3.77
CA ALA A 168 9.50 2.11 2.87
C ALA A 168 10.33 2.23 1.58
N ARG A 169 11.66 2.17 1.70
CA ARG A 169 12.60 2.14 0.59
C ARG A 169 12.38 0.92 -0.30
N LEU A 170 12.24 -0.29 0.28
CA LEU A 170 11.92 -1.52 -0.44
C LEU A 170 10.60 -1.39 -1.20
N LEU A 171 9.53 -0.97 -0.52
CA LEU A 171 8.21 -0.84 -1.12
C LEU A 171 8.23 0.10 -2.33
N CYS A 172 8.85 1.26 -2.16
CA CYS A 172 8.98 2.24 -3.25
C CYS A 172 9.75 1.66 -4.44
N SER A 173 10.84 0.92 -4.19
CA SER A 173 11.69 0.36 -5.25
C SER A 173 10.96 -0.65 -6.15
N VAL A 174 9.89 -1.27 -5.66
CA VAL A 174 9.03 -2.19 -6.41
C VAL A 174 7.69 -1.57 -6.82
N GLY A 175 7.56 -0.25 -6.65
CA GLY A 175 6.41 0.52 -7.13
C GLY A 175 5.17 0.45 -6.23
N ILE A 176 5.29 0.04 -4.98
CA ILE A 176 4.21 0.11 -3.98
C ILE A 176 4.00 1.57 -3.56
N ASN A 177 2.75 2.03 -3.56
CA ASN A 177 2.37 3.41 -3.25
C ASN A 177 1.38 3.56 -2.09
N GLY A 178 1.02 2.45 -1.43
CA GLY A 178 0.16 2.46 -0.25
C GLY A 178 0.50 1.35 0.73
N ILE A 179 0.22 1.57 2.00
CA ILE A 179 0.40 0.57 3.05
C ILE A 179 -0.64 0.74 4.16
N SER A 180 -1.32 -0.35 4.53
CA SER A 180 -2.04 -0.45 5.80
C SER A 180 -1.15 -1.15 6.81
N ILE A 181 -0.96 -0.54 7.99
CA ILE A 181 0.09 -0.97 8.93
C ILE A 181 -0.41 -1.83 10.09
N ASN A 182 -1.69 -2.13 10.18
CA ASN A 182 -2.26 -2.95 11.25
C ASN A 182 -3.28 -3.96 10.75
N ASN A 183 -3.51 -4.99 11.56
CA ASN A 183 -4.42 -6.09 11.24
C ASN A 183 -5.85 -5.60 10.98
N VAL A 184 -6.46 -6.12 9.93
CA VAL A 184 -7.86 -5.82 9.52
C VAL A 184 -8.90 -6.18 10.59
N ASN A 185 -8.56 -7.07 11.52
CA ASN A 185 -9.45 -7.47 12.59
C ASN A 185 -9.52 -6.44 13.74
N VAL A 186 -8.60 -5.50 13.83
CA VAL A 186 -8.56 -4.41 14.83
C VAL A 186 -8.94 -4.89 16.23
N ARG A 187 -8.10 -5.76 16.81
CA ARG A 187 -8.35 -6.40 18.12
C ARG A 187 -7.28 -6.00 19.15
N ASN A 188 -7.56 -6.31 20.41
CA ASN A 188 -6.58 -6.29 21.52
C ASN A 188 -5.91 -4.92 21.73
N GLY A 189 -6.65 -3.83 21.58
CA GLY A 189 -6.14 -2.47 21.76
C GLY A 189 -5.78 -1.73 20.49
N ALA A 190 -5.84 -2.39 19.31
CA ALA A 190 -5.57 -1.74 18.02
C ALA A 190 -6.61 -0.65 17.67
N GLU A 191 -7.80 -0.70 18.25
CA GLU A 191 -8.81 0.37 18.12
C GLU A 191 -8.30 1.73 18.62
N TRP A 192 -7.31 1.74 19.53
CA TRP A 192 -6.70 2.97 20.04
C TRP A 192 -5.68 3.60 19.10
N LEU A 193 -5.32 2.96 17.98
CA LEU A 193 -4.41 3.55 16.98
C LEU A 193 -4.96 4.86 16.39
N ILE A 194 -6.27 5.02 16.35
CA ILE A 194 -6.94 6.27 15.93
C ILE A 194 -7.20 7.22 17.10
N SER A 195 -6.36 7.22 18.12
CA SER A 195 -6.47 8.09 19.30
C SER A 195 -5.13 8.77 19.62
N GLU A 196 -5.17 9.79 20.46
CA GLU A 196 -3.98 10.55 20.89
C GLU A 196 -2.85 9.70 21.49
N ARG A 197 -3.18 8.48 21.93
CA ARG A 197 -2.18 7.55 22.54
C ARG A 197 -1.03 7.21 21.61
N HIS A 198 -1.28 7.19 20.28
CA HIS A 198 -0.32 6.70 19.29
C HIS A 198 0.00 7.71 18.20
N TYR A 199 -0.62 8.89 18.18
CA TYR A 199 -0.41 9.87 17.10
C TYR A 199 1.04 10.29 16.93
N LYS A 200 1.81 10.42 18.02
CA LYS A 200 3.21 10.83 17.95
C LYS A 200 4.07 9.85 17.15
N GLU A 201 3.93 8.56 17.41
CA GLU A 201 4.68 7.51 16.73
C GLU A 201 4.16 7.29 15.29
N LEU A 202 2.83 7.32 15.12
CA LEU A 202 2.21 7.22 13.80
C LEU A 202 2.57 8.39 12.88
N GLU A 203 2.70 9.60 13.41
CA GLU A 203 3.17 10.77 12.67
C GLU A 203 4.59 10.55 12.14
N GLN A 204 5.49 10.01 12.95
CA GLN A 204 6.86 9.69 12.53
C GLN A 204 6.86 8.63 11.43
N ILE A 205 6.06 7.56 11.55
CA ILE A 205 5.93 6.52 10.54
C ILE A 205 5.35 7.11 9.25
N SER A 206 4.32 7.94 9.35
CA SER A 206 3.70 8.63 8.21
C SER A 206 4.72 9.52 7.47
N HIS A 207 5.56 10.25 8.19
CA HIS A 207 6.64 11.03 7.61
C HIS A 207 7.69 10.15 6.89
N ILE A 208 8.03 8.97 7.44
CA ILE A 208 8.93 8.04 6.78
C ILE A 208 8.34 7.58 5.44
N PHE A 209 7.09 7.15 5.41
CA PHE A 209 6.43 6.73 4.18
C PHE A 209 6.26 7.88 3.18
N ALA A 210 5.96 9.08 3.64
CA ALA A 210 5.85 10.27 2.79
C ALA A 210 7.13 10.57 2.01
N GLN A 211 8.31 10.31 2.61
CA GLN A 211 9.61 10.47 1.93
C GLN A 211 9.79 9.56 0.72
N TYR A 212 8.99 8.52 0.61
CA TYR A 212 9.01 7.55 -0.50
C TYR A 212 7.71 7.57 -1.32
N GLY A 213 6.82 8.55 -1.09
CA GLY A 213 5.58 8.71 -1.84
C GLY A 213 4.53 7.64 -1.55
N ILE A 214 4.63 6.96 -0.40
CA ILE A 214 3.74 5.86 0.01
C ILE A 214 2.69 6.40 0.96
N SER A 215 1.41 6.31 0.59
CA SER A 215 0.30 6.71 1.45
C SER A 215 0.07 5.68 2.56
N MET A 216 -0.09 6.17 3.79
CA MET A 216 -0.38 5.32 4.95
C MET A 216 -1.88 5.16 5.13
N TYR A 217 -2.32 3.94 5.43
CA TYR A 217 -3.69 3.58 5.77
C TYR A 217 -3.71 2.93 7.14
N LEU A 218 -4.83 3.06 7.84
CA LEU A 218 -5.10 2.34 9.09
C LEU A 218 -6.33 1.46 8.92
N CYS A 219 -6.25 0.23 9.41
CA CYS A 219 -7.44 -0.57 9.62
C CYS A 219 -8.19 -0.03 10.84
N ILE A 220 -9.50 0.18 10.69
CA ILE A 220 -10.35 0.72 11.75
C ILE A 220 -11.48 -0.23 12.12
N ASP A 221 -11.90 -0.17 13.38
CA ASP A 221 -13.14 -0.80 13.82
C ASP A 221 -14.33 0.08 13.45
N PHE A 222 -15.30 -0.49 12.73
CA PHE A 222 -16.54 0.20 12.39
C PHE A 222 -17.29 0.71 13.62
N ALA A 223 -17.19 -0.02 14.74
CA ALA A 223 -17.80 0.35 16.01
C ALA A 223 -16.97 1.32 16.89
N ALA A 224 -15.89 1.91 16.35
CA ALA A 224 -15.06 2.86 17.09
C ALA A 224 -15.85 4.02 17.75
N PRO A 225 -16.95 4.55 17.18
CA PRO A 225 -17.80 5.55 17.87
C PRO A 225 -18.32 5.08 19.23
N MET A 226 -18.59 3.78 19.39
CA MET A 226 -19.01 3.20 20.67
C MET A 226 -17.80 3.03 21.62
N THR A 227 -16.73 2.43 21.13
CA THR A 227 -15.56 2.06 21.94
C THR A 227 -14.74 3.29 22.37
N LEU A 228 -14.55 4.24 21.48
CA LEU A 228 -13.73 5.45 21.70
C LEU A 228 -14.57 6.71 21.95
N GLY A 229 -15.77 6.75 21.40
CA GLY A 229 -16.66 7.93 21.50
C GLY A 229 -17.70 7.83 22.59
N GLY A 230 -17.90 6.65 23.18
CA GLY A 230 -18.94 6.41 24.19
C GLY A 230 -20.37 6.52 23.65
N LEU A 231 -20.55 6.44 22.31
CA LEU A 231 -21.89 6.43 21.72
C LEU A 231 -22.60 5.09 21.99
N SER A 232 -23.92 5.12 22.01
CA SER A 232 -24.74 3.93 22.27
C SER A 232 -24.83 2.96 21.09
N CYS A 233 -24.48 3.43 19.88
CA CYS A 233 -24.48 2.63 18.66
C CYS A 233 -23.51 3.18 17.63
N ALA A 234 -23.29 2.42 16.54
CA ALA A 234 -22.52 2.84 15.36
C ALA A 234 -23.38 2.80 14.08
N ASP A 235 -24.70 3.07 14.16
CA ASP A 235 -25.58 3.13 12.99
C ASP A 235 -25.12 4.22 12.02
N PRO A 236 -24.71 3.87 10.77
CA PRO A 236 -24.10 4.84 9.84
C PRO A 236 -25.06 5.94 9.36
N LEU A 237 -26.35 5.80 9.61
CA LEU A 237 -27.33 6.83 9.23
C LEU A 237 -27.66 7.80 10.35
N LYS A 238 -27.18 7.57 11.58
CA LYS A 238 -27.35 8.51 12.68
C LYS A 238 -26.37 9.68 12.60
N GLU A 239 -26.88 10.89 12.78
CA GLU A 239 -26.04 12.11 12.73
C GLU A 239 -24.93 12.10 13.76
N GLU A 240 -25.20 11.67 15.00
CA GLU A 240 -24.18 11.60 16.07
C GLU A 240 -22.99 10.69 15.71
N VAL A 241 -23.21 9.64 14.90
CA VAL A 241 -22.17 8.73 14.41
C VAL A 241 -21.37 9.36 13.27
N LYS A 242 -22.06 10.03 12.33
CA LYS A 242 -21.42 10.79 11.24
C LYS A 242 -20.55 11.92 11.79
N ASP A 243 -21.09 12.74 12.69
CA ASP A 243 -20.37 13.86 13.35
C ASP A 243 -19.11 13.35 14.07
N TRP A 244 -19.21 12.20 14.75
CA TRP A 244 -18.07 11.59 15.43
C TRP A 244 -16.97 11.20 14.44
N TRP A 245 -17.32 10.55 13.32
CA TRP A 245 -16.36 10.17 12.30
C TRP A 245 -15.77 11.37 11.57
N GLU A 246 -16.56 12.38 11.23
CA GLU A 246 -16.06 13.63 10.61
C GLU A 246 -15.03 14.32 11.50
N LYS A 247 -15.33 14.46 12.79
CA LYS A 247 -14.38 15.01 13.77
C LYS A 247 -13.12 14.15 13.87
N LYS A 248 -13.28 12.83 13.98
CA LYS A 248 -12.16 11.88 14.09
C LYS A 248 -11.27 11.88 12.85
N CYS A 249 -11.85 11.96 11.67
CA CYS A 249 -11.10 12.12 10.41
C CYS A 249 -10.32 13.44 10.40
N GLY A 250 -10.93 14.54 10.82
CA GLY A 250 -10.22 15.83 10.97
C GLY A 250 -9.00 15.76 11.87
N GLU A 251 -9.12 15.07 13.01
CA GLU A 251 -8.00 14.86 13.94
C GLU A 251 -6.87 14.04 13.26
N ILE A 252 -7.20 12.92 12.63
CA ILE A 252 -6.23 11.99 12.04
C ILE A 252 -5.52 12.62 10.84
N PHE A 253 -6.27 13.15 9.88
CA PHE A 253 -5.69 13.74 8.66
C PHE A 253 -4.94 15.04 8.95
N GLY A 254 -5.33 15.76 10.01
CA GLY A 254 -4.58 16.94 10.47
C GLY A 254 -3.25 16.60 11.14
N ARG A 255 -3.07 15.39 11.67
CA ARG A 255 -1.86 14.93 12.35
C ARG A 255 -0.94 14.11 11.46
N LEU A 256 -1.51 13.25 10.60
CA LEU A 256 -0.75 12.29 9.81
C LEU A 256 -0.59 12.79 8.37
N PRO A 257 0.58 13.32 7.99
CA PRO A 257 0.74 14.13 6.75
C PRO A 257 0.55 13.35 5.45
N ASN A 258 0.61 12.02 5.49
CA ASN A 258 0.48 11.19 4.29
C ASN A 258 -0.59 10.10 4.48
N MET A 259 -1.66 10.46 5.19
CA MET A 259 -2.79 9.55 5.40
C MET A 259 -3.57 9.37 4.10
N GLY A 260 -3.67 8.13 3.60
CA GLY A 260 -4.42 7.79 2.39
C GLY A 260 -5.88 7.45 2.66
N GLY A 261 -6.21 7.02 3.87
CA GLY A 261 -7.56 6.62 4.24
C GLY A 261 -7.63 5.46 5.22
N PHE A 262 -8.74 4.76 5.20
CA PHE A 262 -8.98 3.62 6.09
C PHE A 262 -9.27 2.34 5.31
N LEU A 263 -8.85 1.21 5.90
CA LEU A 263 -9.26 -0.13 5.49
C LEU A 263 -10.24 -0.68 6.53
N VAL A 264 -11.37 -1.20 6.06
CA VAL A 264 -12.48 -1.63 6.91
C VAL A 264 -12.88 -3.06 6.60
N LYS A 265 -12.94 -3.88 7.65
CA LYS A 265 -13.55 -5.20 7.65
C LYS A 265 -14.75 -5.15 8.62
N ALA A 266 -15.96 -5.17 8.08
CA ALA A 266 -17.20 -5.06 8.84
C ALA A 266 -18.06 -6.32 8.65
N ASP A 267 -19.00 -6.57 9.58
CA ASP A 267 -19.93 -7.69 9.56
C ASP A 267 -19.26 -9.07 9.37
N SER A 268 -18.09 -9.26 9.98
CA SER A 268 -17.28 -10.47 9.84
C SER A 268 -16.63 -10.86 11.15
N GLU A 269 -16.57 -12.16 11.46
CA GLU A 269 -15.86 -12.72 12.61
C GLU A 269 -16.22 -12.07 13.96
N GLY A 270 -17.51 -11.78 14.18
CA GLY A 270 -18.01 -11.14 15.39
C GLY A 270 -17.70 -9.64 15.47
N ARG A 271 -17.17 -9.03 14.40
CA ARG A 271 -16.99 -7.57 14.32
C ARG A 271 -18.31 -6.93 13.91
N PRO A 272 -18.77 -5.90 14.62
CA PRO A 272 -19.97 -5.18 14.26
C PRO A 272 -19.80 -4.45 12.93
N GLY A 273 -20.91 -4.30 12.22
CA GLY A 273 -20.96 -3.59 10.95
C GLY A 273 -22.35 -3.06 10.69
N PRO A 274 -22.64 -2.57 9.48
CA PRO A 274 -23.93 -2.03 9.11
C PRO A 274 -25.13 -2.97 9.37
N PHE A 275 -24.94 -4.27 9.21
CA PHE A 275 -26.02 -5.27 9.40
C PHE A 275 -26.58 -5.28 10.83
N ALA A 276 -25.79 -4.96 11.84
CA ALA A 276 -26.25 -4.85 13.22
C ALA A 276 -27.36 -3.80 13.40
N TYR A 277 -27.49 -2.88 12.44
CA TYR A 277 -28.46 -1.77 12.45
C TYR A 277 -29.48 -1.85 11.32
N GLY A 278 -29.58 -3.00 10.62
CA GLY A 278 -30.45 -3.17 9.46
C GLY A 278 -30.03 -2.33 8.25
N ARG A 279 -28.74 -1.98 8.15
CA ARG A 279 -28.15 -1.24 7.03
C ARG A 279 -27.34 -2.16 6.16
N ASN A 280 -27.01 -1.72 4.94
CA ASN A 280 -26.16 -2.46 4.02
C ASN A 280 -24.71 -1.94 4.02
N HIS A 281 -23.81 -2.64 3.31
CA HIS A 281 -22.40 -2.26 3.24
C HIS A 281 -22.16 -0.91 2.59
N ALA A 282 -22.99 -0.49 1.61
CA ALA A 282 -22.85 0.82 0.99
C ALA A 282 -23.20 1.95 1.99
N ASP A 283 -24.20 1.75 2.85
CA ASP A 283 -24.53 2.74 3.90
C ASP A 283 -23.33 2.98 4.83
N GLY A 284 -22.67 1.90 5.25
CA GLY A 284 -21.50 2.00 6.13
C GLY A 284 -20.27 2.58 5.45
N ALA A 285 -19.97 2.10 4.25
CA ALA A 285 -18.81 2.56 3.48
C ALA A 285 -18.93 4.03 3.08
N ASN A 286 -20.09 4.45 2.62
CA ASN A 286 -20.35 5.82 2.17
C ASN A 286 -20.31 6.83 3.34
N MET A 287 -20.79 6.46 4.52
CA MET A 287 -20.66 7.29 5.72
C MET A 287 -19.18 7.63 5.98
N LEU A 288 -18.31 6.62 6.01
CA LEU A 288 -16.87 6.82 6.20
C LEU A 288 -16.22 7.54 5.01
N ALA A 289 -16.62 7.22 3.78
CA ALA A 289 -16.10 7.84 2.58
C ALA A 289 -16.35 9.36 2.56
N ARG A 290 -17.54 9.79 2.98
CA ARG A 290 -17.88 11.22 3.10
C ARG A 290 -17.06 11.90 4.18
N ALA A 291 -16.81 11.23 5.31
CA ALA A 291 -15.98 11.77 6.39
C ALA A 291 -14.50 11.99 5.97
N VAL A 292 -13.94 11.14 5.11
CA VAL A 292 -12.54 11.29 4.65
C VAL A 292 -12.41 12.11 3.35
N LYS A 293 -13.50 12.32 2.60
CA LYS A 293 -13.50 13.00 1.29
C LYS A 293 -12.91 14.41 1.32
N PRO A 294 -13.18 15.26 2.35
CA PRO A 294 -12.58 16.61 2.43
C PRO A 294 -11.05 16.61 2.46
N TYR A 295 -10.45 15.50 2.85
CA TYR A 295 -8.99 15.32 2.96
C TYR A 295 -8.39 14.56 1.78
N GLY A 296 -9.20 14.23 0.75
CA GLY A 296 -8.77 13.39 -0.38
C GLY A 296 -8.59 11.92 -0.01
N GLY A 297 -9.17 11.50 1.13
CA GLY A 297 -9.04 10.13 1.63
C GLY A 297 -9.92 9.12 0.89
N THR A 298 -9.51 7.86 0.95
CA THR A 298 -10.18 6.71 0.33
C THR A 298 -10.59 5.70 1.41
N ILE A 299 -11.74 5.09 1.24
CA ILE A 299 -12.17 3.94 2.05
C ILE A 299 -11.97 2.66 1.24
N ILE A 300 -11.14 1.77 1.77
CA ILE A 300 -10.98 0.42 1.27
C ILE A 300 -11.89 -0.48 2.08
N TRP A 301 -12.97 -0.94 1.43
CA TRP A 301 -13.97 -1.76 2.08
C TRP A 301 -13.82 -3.22 1.67
N ARG A 302 -13.50 -4.09 2.64
CA ARG A 302 -13.18 -5.48 2.36
C ARG A 302 -14.45 -6.30 2.13
N CYS A 303 -14.56 -6.92 0.96
CA CYS A 303 -15.68 -7.79 0.57
C CYS A 303 -15.51 -9.20 1.14
N PHE A 304 -15.44 -9.29 2.45
CA PHE A 304 -15.39 -10.56 3.15
C PHE A 304 -16.49 -10.57 4.21
N VAL A 305 -17.65 -11.09 3.83
CA VAL A 305 -18.79 -11.26 4.72
C VAL A 305 -18.79 -12.70 5.19
N TYR A 306 -18.55 -12.86 6.47
CA TYR A 306 -18.65 -14.14 7.14
C TYR A 306 -19.51 -13.96 8.38
N ASN A 307 -20.81 -14.17 8.23
CA ASN A 307 -21.70 -14.12 9.38
C ASN A 307 -21.50 -15.36 10.25
N CYS A 308 -20.66 -15.25 11.26
CA CYS A 308 -20.42 -16.32 12.21
C CYS A 308 -21.62 -16.68 13.10
N GLN A 309 -22.69 -15.88 13.05
CA GLN A 309 -23.95 -16.18 13.73
C GLN A 309 -24.88 -17.05 12.90
N GLN A 310 -24.55 -17.28 11.64
CA GLN A 310 -25.35 -18.12 10.76
C GLN A 310 -25.27 -19.59 11.21
N ASP A 311 -26.42 -20.25 11.29
CA ASP A 311 -26.45 -21.69 11.55
C ASP A 311 -25.74 -22.44 10.42
N TRP A 312 -24.72 -23.21 10.74
CA TRP A 312 -23.95 -24.00 9.77
C TRP A 312 -24.81 -25.00 8.97
N ARG A 313 -26.02 -25.31 9.44
CA ARG A 313 -27.01 -26.17 8.76
C ARG A 313 -27.84 -25.39 7.73
N ASP A 314 -27.82 -24.07 7.77
CA ASP A 314 -28.54 -23.24 6.80
C ASP A 314 -27.78 -23.19 5.48
N ARG A 315 -28.20 -24.01 4.52
CA ARG A 315 -27.60 -24.12 3.20
C ARG A 315 -28.06 -23.05 2.21
N ARG A 316 -28.94 -22.13 2.61
CA ARG A 316 -29.39 -21.02 1.75
C ARG A 316 -28.30 -19.96 1.61
N THR A 317 -27.37 -19.90 2.53
CA THR A 317 -26.23 -19.01 2.50
C THR A 317 -24.95 -19.85 2.53
N ASP A 318 -24.27 -19.91 1.42
CA ASP A 318 -22.97 -20.55 1.27
C ASP A 318 -21.87 -19.52 1.51
N ARG A 319 -20.83 -19.88 2.28
CA ARG A 319 -19.68 -19.03 2.53
C ARG A 319 -19.00 -18.57 1.23
N ALA A 320 -18.93 -19.44 0.24
CA ALA A 320 -18.36 -19.12 -1.06
C ALA A 320 -19.20 -18.12 -1.87
N CYS A 321 -20.51 -18.07 -1.64
CA CYS A 321 -21.43 -17.13 -2.29
C CYS A 321 -21.61 -15.83 -1.50
N ALA A 322 -21.28 -15.80 -0.22
CA ALA A 322 -21.63 -14.69 0.68
C ALA A 322 -21.10 -13.33 0.20
N GLY A 323 -19.85 -13.27 -0.29
CA GLY A 323 -19.31 -12.04 -0.86
C GLY A 323 -20.12 -11.56 -2.07
N TYR A 324 -20.41 -12.45 -3.00
CA TYR A 324 -21.18 -12.13 -4.19
C TYR A 324 -22.61 -11.68 -3.84
N ASP A 325 -23.32 -12.45 -3.03
CA ASP A 325 -24.73 -12.18 -2.67
C ASP A 325 -24.91 -10.85 -1.93
N ASN A 326 -23.93 -10.44 -1.13
CA ASN A 326 -23.99 -9.21 -0.36
C ASN A 326 -23.53 -7.96 -1.16
N PHE A 327 -22.60 -8.09 -2.10
CA PHE A 327 -22.02 -6.94 -2.79
C PHE A 327 -22.57 -6.70 -4.19
N MET A 328 -22.95 -7.75 -4.96
CA MET A 328 -23.53 -7.56 -6.30
C MET A 328 -24.77 -6.67 -6.31
N PRO A 329 -25.75 -6.79 -5.38
CA PRO A 329 -26.93 -5.93 -5.36
C PRO A 329 -26.62 -4.45 -5.05
N LEU A 330 -25.38 -4.17 -4.63
CA LEU A 330 -24.91 -2.84 -4.26
C LEU A 330 -24.03 -2.19 -5.34
N ASP A 331 -23.85 -2.83 -6.50
CA ASP A 331 -23.08 -2.23 -7.59
C ASP A 331 -23.60 -0.83 -7.95
N GLY A 332 -22.69 0.13 -8.07
CA GLY A 332 -23.02 1.54 -8.34
C GLY A 332 -23.63 2.31 -7.17
N LYS A 333 -23.73 1.72 -5.95
CA LYS A 333 -24.26 2.40 -4.76
C LYS A 333 -23.16 2.96 -3.84
N PHE A 334 -21.90 2.66 -4.12
CA PHE A 334 -20.74 3.17 -3.37
C PHE A 334 -20.31 4.53 -3.90
N ASP A 335 -19.91 5.43 -3.00
CA ASP A 335 -19.35 6.73 -3.35
C ASP A 335 -18.01 6.53 -4.11
N ASP A 336 -17.61 7.52 -4.91
CA ASP A 336 -16.46 7.48 -5.83
C ASP A 336 -15.09 7.23 -5.16
N ASN A 337 -14.98 7.55 -3.87
CA ASN A 337 -13.79 7.31 -3.07
C ASN A 337 -13.87 6.05 -2.20
N VAL A 338 -14.79 5.14 -2.49
CA VAL A 338 -14.80 3.77 -1.95
C VAL A 338 -14.18 2.82 -2.96
N ILE A 339 -13.31 1.94 -2.50
CA ILE A 339 -12.75 0.83 -3.28
C ILE A 339 -13.10 -0.48 -2.57
N LEU A 340 -13.78 -1.39 -3.26
CA LEU A 340 -14.06 -2.73 -2.75
C LEU A 340 -12.81 -3.60 -2.87
N GLN A 341 -12.32 -4.09 -1.73
CA GLN A 341 -11.19 -5.03 -1.68
C GLN A 341 -11.69 -6.46 -1.72
N ILE A 342 -11.38 -7.17 -2.79
CA ILE A 342 -11.90 -8.49 -3.11
C ILE A 342 -10.75 -9.49 -3.11
N LYS A 343 -10.87 -10.58 -2.34
CA LYS A 343 -9.91 -11.69 -2.35
C LYS A 343 -9.80 -12.30 -3.75
N ASN A 344 -8.66 -12.89 -4.05
CA ASN A 344 -8.45 -13.61 -5.31
C ASN A 344 -9.48 -14.71 -5.56
N GLY A 345 -9.95 -15.39 -4.52
CA GLY A 345 -11.00 -16.42 -4.58
C GLY A 345 -12.14 -16.14 -3.60
N PRO A 346 -13.26 -16.86 -3.74
CA PRO A 346 -14.47 -16.58 -2.97
C PRO A 346 -14.42 -17.07 -1.52
N ILE A 347 -13.44 -17.85 -1.12
CA ILE A 347 -13.33 -18.42 0.24
C ILE A 347 -12.22 -17.72 1.03
N ASP A 348 -10.96 -18.16 0.93
CA ASP A 348 -9.91 -17.66 1.83
C ASP A 348 -8.48 -17.93 1.35
N PHE A 349 -8.13 -17.52 0.14
CA PHE A 349 -6.79 -17.64 -0.44
C PHE A 349 -6.27 -19.09 -0.54
N GLN A 350 -7.18 -20.05 -0.63
CA GLN A 350 -6.82 -21.45 -0.75
C GLN A 350 -6.33 -21.77 -2.16
N VAL A 351 -5.47 -22.78 -2.25
CA VAL A 351 -5.03 -23.32 -3.54
C VAL A 351 -6.24 -23.82 -4.33
N ARG A 352 -6.30 -23.48 -5.62
CA ARG A 352 -7.35 -23.87 -6.56
C ARG A 352 -8.72 -23.24 -6.32
N GLU A 353 -8.81 -22.18 -5.55
CA GLU A 353 -10.02 -21.35 -5.61
C GLU A 353 -10.16 -20.76 -7.03
N PRO A 354 -11.37 -20.70 -7.59
CA PRO A 354 -11.58 -19.95 -8.82
C PRO A 354 -11.42 -18.45 -8.57
N VAL A 355 -11.21 -17.68 -9.62
CA VAL A 355 -11.24 -16.22 -9.53
C VAL A 355 -12.59 -15.77 -8.97
N HIS A 356 -12.57 -14.81 -8.04
CA HIS A 356 -13.78 -14.35 -7.36
C HIS A 356 -14.79 -13.76 -8.36
N PRO A 357 -16.06 -14.21 -8.39
CA PRO A 357 -17.02 -13.80 -9.40
C PRO A 357 -17.44 -12.33 -9.34
N LEU A 358 -17.11 -11.59 -8.27
CA LEU A 358 -17.28 -10.13 -8.23
C LEU A 358 -16.41 -9.42 -9.28
N PHE A 359 -15.23 -9.98 -9.61
CA PHE A 359 -14.46 -9.48 -10.76
C PHE A 359 -15.21 -9.79 -12.05
N GLY A 360 -15.60 -8.79 -12.78
CA GLY A 360 -16.48 -8.92 -13.95
C GLY A 360 -17.98 -8.85 -13.63
N GLY A 361 -18.40 -9.08 -12.38
CA GLY A 361 -19.77 -8.82 -11.94
C GLY A 361 -20.03 -7.35 -11.66
N LEU A 362 -19.15 -6.71 -10.88
CA LEU A 362 -19.25 -5.28 -10.57
C LEU A 362 -18.84 -4.44 -11.77
N GLN A 363 -19.73 -3.55 -12.23
CA GLN A 363 -19.54 -2.71 -13.42
C GLN A 363 -19.38 -1.21 -13.09
N HIS A 364 -19.92 -0.78 -11.94
CA HIS A 364 -20.05 0.65 -11.59
C HIS A 364 -19.38 0.99 -10.27
N THR A 365 -18.65 0.06 -9.67
CA THR A 365 -18.00 0.22 -8.37
C THR A 365 -16.49 0.00 -8.50
N ASN A 366 -15.69 0.87 -7.88
CA ASN A 366 -14.23 0.69 -7.83
C ASN A 366 -13.88 -0.58 -7.07
N GLN A 367 -12.95 -1.36 -7.61
CA GLN A 367 -12.55 -2.65 -7.03
C GLN A 367 -11.04 -2.85 -7.09
N MET A 368 -10.50 -3.61 -6.15
CA MET A 368 -9.11 -4.01 -6.09
C MET A 368 -8.98 -5.48 -5.70
N LEU A 369 -7.97 -6.14 -6.26
CA LEU A 369 -7.62 -7.52 -5.96
C LEU A 369 -6.81 -7.60 -4.66
N GLU A 370 -7.16 -8.52 -3.77
CA GLU A 370 -6.36 -8.92 -2.60
C GLU A 370 -5.76 -10.32 -2.83
N VAL A 371 -4.43 -10.42 -2.77
CA VAL A 371 -3.70 -11.69 -2.70
C VAL A 371 -2.99 -11.79 -1.35
N GLN A 372 -2.81 -13.00 -0.83
CA GLN A 372 -2.21 -13.22 0.48
C GLN A 372 -0.75 -13.65 0.37
N ILE A 373 0.16 -12.98 1.08
CA ILE A 373 1.56 -13.36 1.23
C ILE A 373 1.75 -14.28 2.45
N ALA A 374 0.91 -14.12 3.46
CA ALA A 374 1.06 -14.76 4.78
C ALA A 374 0.77 -16.27 4.82
N GLN A 375 0.47 -16.92 3.73
CA GLN A 375 0.39 -18.39 3.54
C GLN A 375 -0.49 -19.15 4.58
N GLU A 376 -1.61 -18.60 5.04
CA GLU A 376 -2.46 -19.26 6.03
C GLU A 376 -2.86 -20.70 5.64
N TYR A 377 -3.23 -20.91 4.36
CA TYR A 377 -3.67 -22.20 3.83
C TYR A 377 -2.69 -22.80 2.81
N THR A 378 -1.50 -22.24 2.70
CA THR A 378 -0.48 -22.64 1.73
C THR A 378 0.86 -22.98 2.40
N GLY A 379 0.79 -23.59 3.60
CA GLY A 379 1.96 -24.08 4.33
C GLY A 379 2.33 -23.28 5.58
N GLN A 380 1.62 -22.21 5.93
CA GLN A 380 1.80 -21.39 7.15
C GLN A 380 3.26 -20.98 7.41
N GLN A 381 4.05 -20.78 6.35
CA GLN A 381 5.49 -20.49 6.37
C GLN A 381 6.36 -21.58 7.04
N ILE A 382 5.80 -22.76 7.28
CA ILE A 382 6.51 -23.96 7.72
C ILE A 382 6.94 -24.77 6.51
N ASP A 383 6.05 -24.92 5.52
CA ASP A 383 6.31 -25.58 4.26
C ASP A 383 6.60 -24.58 3.13
N VAL A 384 7.36 -25.00 2.15
CA VAL A 384 7.66 -24.17 0.97
C VAL A 384 6.48 -24.17 0.01
N CYS A 385 5.89 -22.99 -0.20
CA CYS A 385 4.88 -22.75 -1.21
C CYS A 385 5.24 -21.52 -2.05
N TYR A 386 5.44 -21.71 -3.35
CA TYR A 386 5.74 -20.63 -4.28
C TYR A 386 4.43 -20.05 -4.83
N LEU A 387 4.01 -18.91 -4.30
CA LEU A 387 2.69 -18.31 -4.54
C LEU A 387 2.54 -17.62 -5.90
N VAL A 388 3.64 -17.24 -6.55
CA VAL A 388 3.62 -16.45 -7.79
C VAL A 388 2.80 -17.08 -8.92
N PRO A 389 2.83 -18.40 -9.18
CA PRO A 389 1.99 -19.00 -10.21
C PRO A 389 0.49 -18.82 -9.93
N MET A 390 0.05 -18.97 -8.67
CA MET A 390 -1.34 -18.77 -8.26
C MET A 390 -1.77 -17.32 -8.45
N TRP A 391 -0.91 -16.36 -8.05
CA TRP A 391 -1.22 -14.94 -8.25
C TRP A 391 -1.27 -14.56 -9.73
N LYS A 392 -0.35 -15.11 -10.52
CA LYS A 392 -0.30 -14.87 -11.96
C LYS A 392 -1.57 -15.38 -12.67
N GLU A 393 -2.08 -16.54 -12.29
CA GLU A 393 -3.33 -17.09 -12.82
C GLU A 393 -4.51 -16.13 -12.63
N VAL A 394 -4.61 -15.53 -11.43
CA VAL A 394 -5.67 -14.55 -11.12
C VAL A 394 -5.44 -13.22 -11.84
N LEU A 395 -4.20 -12.73 -11.88
CA LEU A 395 -3.86 -11.44 -12.50
C LEU A 395 -4.02 -11.48 -14.03
N ASP A 396 -3.77 -12.62 -14.65
CA ASP A 396 -3.91 -12.80 -16.10
C ASP A 396 -5.34 -13.26 -16.51
N PHE A 397 -6.24 -13.49 -15.54
CA PHE A 397 -7.59 -13.95 -15.82
C PHE A 397 -8.39 -12.88 -16.56
N SER A 398 -9.02 -13.28 -17.66
CA SER A 398 -9.96 -12.42 -18.39
C SER A 398 -11.37 -12.62 -17.87
N THR A 399 -12.02 -11.55 -17.43
CA THR A 399 -13.43 -11.59 -17.01
C THR A 399 -14.38 -11.68 -18.20
N GLY A 400 -13.90 -11.44 -19.43
CA GLY A 400 -14.73 -11.43 -20.63
C GLY A 400 -15.64 -10.20 -20.75
N CYS A 401 -15.42 -9.17 -19.91
CA CYS A 401 -16.19 -7.92 -19.89
C CYS A 401 -15.39 -6.79 -20.55
#